data_604463294063c996774b602d42f245bc
#
_entry.id   604463294063c996774b602d42f245bc
#
_cell.length_a   1.000
_cell.length_b   1.000
_cell.length_c   1.000
_cell.angle_alpha   90.00
_cell.angle_beta   90.00
_cell.angle_gamma   90.00
#
_symmetry.space_group_name_H-M   'P 1'
#
loop_
_entity.id
_entity.type
_entity.pdbx_description
1 polymer ?
#
loop_
_entity_poly.entity_id
_entity_poly.type
_entity_poly.pdbx_seq_one_letter_code
_entity_poly.pdbx_strand_id
1 'polypeptide(L)'
;MLDIHQLPMRLAVGQLNQLNDEAILFAKQLGIQDIQFNMYHGSVHLPGEEQWEYMDLLRLRTACEDAGLRLNAIENVPIKFYIKAMLGLPGRDEQIEHMQNTIRNMGRAGIPIFGYHWAIDGVWRTSSTTLARGGAKVTAFDYAEVQNAPLTHERPYSDEEIWDNYTYYIQAILPVAEEAGVHLALHPDDPPVPQLAGVARIMRSFDNFKRAMEIGNSPNHGLDFCVGSWSEMDADVVLPAIRHFASQGKIFYVHFRDVLGTVPKFREAFINEGNLDMFEVMKTLKESGFNGFLLDDHVPMMSNDSGWNNRSRAFALGQMSVMLDMVNRN
;
A
#
# COMPACT_ATOMS: atom_id res chain seq x y z
N MET A 1 -8.80 -21.09 1.08
CA MET A 1 -8.12 -19.80 0.81
C MET A 1 -6.91 -20.09 -0.07
N LEU A 2 -6.65 -19.27 -1.07
CA LEU A 2 -5.44 -19.42 -1.88
C LEU A 2 -4.22 -19.20 -0.97
N ASP A 3 -3.28 -20.12 -0.97
CA ASP A 3 -2.00 -19.88 -0.28
C ASP A 3 -1.16 -18.93 -1.14
N ILE A 4 -1.13 -17.67 -0.72
CA ILE A 4 -0.41 -16.60 -1.45
C ILE A 4 1.08 -16.89 -1.62
N HIS A 5 1.67 -17.75 -0.78
CA HIS A 5 3.07 -18.12 -0.79
C HIS A 5 3.39 -19.26 -1.77
N GLN A 6 2.39 -19.93 -2.35
CA GLN A 6 2.58 -21.01 -3.33
C GLN A 6 2.68 -20.52 -4.78
N LEU A 7 2.31 -19.28 -5.04
CA LEU A 7 2.43 -18.68 -6.37
C LEU A 7 3.79 -18.01 -6.54
N PRO A 8 4.39 -18.04 -7.75
CA PRO A 8 5.63 -17.31 -8.01
C PRO A 8 5.40 -15.80 -7.92
N MET A 9 6.49 -15.03 -7.84
CA MET A 9 6.47 -13.58 -8.00
C MET A 9 5.78 -13.21 -9.32
N ARG A 10 4.80 -12.29 -9.27
CA ARG A 10 3.90 -12.00 -10.40
C ARG A 10 3.40 -10.57 -10.38
N LEU A 11 2.81 -10.12 -11.49
CA LEU A 11 2.21 -8.79 -11.58
C LEU A 11 0.74 -8.81 -11.17
N ALA A 12 0.28 -7.68 -10.65
CA ALA A 12 -1.12 -7.38 -10.41
C ALA A 12 -1.50 -6.01 -11.00
N VAL A 13 -2.77 -5.81 -11.30
CA VAL A 13 -3.35 -4.49 -11.51
C VAL A 13 -3.90 -4.00 -10.19
N GLY A 14 -3.49 -2.82 -9.75
CA GLY A 14 -3.85 -2.31 -8.45
C GLY A 14 -4.40 -0.89 -8.44
N GLN A 15 -4.63 -0.42 -7.21
CA GLN A 15 -5.23 0.89 -6.95
C GLN A 15 -6.63 1.03 -7.57
N LEU A 16 -7.35 -0.10 -7.70
CA LEU A 16 -8.73 -0.11 -8.15
C LEU A 16 -9.67 0.24 -6.99
N ASN A 17 -10.71 1.02 -7.26
CA ASN A 17 -11.79 1.26 -6.30
C ASN A 17 -13.15 0.72 -6.78
N GLN A 18 -13.19 0.23 -8.01
CA GLN A 18 -14.36 -0.41 -8.60
C GLN A 18 -13.96 -1.46 -9.63
N LEU A 19 -14.78 -2.48 -9.77
CA LEU A 19 -14.69 -3.48 -10.82
C LEU A 19 -15.65 -3.06 -11.95
N ASN A 20 -15.11 -2.65 -13.08
CA ASN A 20 -15.87 -2.30 -14.28
C ASN A 20 -15.23 -2.94 -15.51
N ASP A 21 -15.92 -2.88 -16.66
CA ASP A 21 -15.46 -3.50 -17.90
C ASP A 21 -14.07 -2.99 -18.32
N GLU A 22 -13.77 -1.71 -18.11
CA GLU A 22 -12.49 -1.12 -18.46
C GLU A 22 -11.35 -1.73 -17.64
N ALA A 23 -11.50 -1.83 -16.32
CA ALA A 23 -10.50 -2.44 -15.44
C ALA A 23 -10.30 -3.93 -15.75
N ILE A 24 -11.39 -4.66 -16.00
CA ILE A 24 -11.34 -6.08 -16.38
C ILE A 24 -10.60 -6.27 -17.71
N LEU A 25 -10.95 -5.49 -18.74
CA LEU A 25 -10.31 -5.58 -20.05
C LEU A 25 -8.85 -5.15 -20.00
N PHE A 26 -8.52 -4.10 -19.24
CA PHE A 26 -7.15 -3.64 -19.04
C PHE A 26 -6.27 -4.75 -18.45
N ALA A 27 -6.69 -5.38 -17.36
CA ALA A 27 -5.93 -6.47 -16.76
C ALA A 27 -5.75 -7.65 -17.74
N LYS A 28 -6.82 -8.09 -18.39
CA LYS A 28 -6.80 -9.21 -19.35
C LYS A 28 -5.91 -8.93 -20.57
N GLN A 29 -5.95 -7.73 -21.14
CA GLN A 29 -5.13 -7.34 -22.28
C GLN A 29 -3.63 -7.28 -21.95
N LEU A 30 -3.29 -7.01 -20.69
CA LEU A 30 -1.91 -7.09 -20.19
C LEU A 30 -1.50 -8.51 -19.75
N GLY A 31 -2.40 -9.50 -19.83
CA GLY A 31 -2.14 -10.87 -19.38
C GLY A 31 -2.06 -11.02 -17.86
N ILE A 32 -2.60 -10.07 -17.12
CA ILE A 32 -2.56 -10.03 -15.65
C ILE A 32 -3.88 -10.60 -15.10
N GLN A 33 -3.78 -11.51 -14.13
CA GLN A 33 -4.93 -12.13 -13.47
C GLN A 33 -5.14 -11.64 -12.05
N ASP A 34 -4.11 -11.11 -11.41
CA ASP A 34 -4.13 -10.68 -10.02
C ASP A 34 -4.54 -9.22 -9.93
N ILE A 35 -5.43 -8.90 -8.99
CA ILE A 35 -5.88 -7.55 -8.75
C ILE A 35 -5.88 -7.20 -7.27
N GLN A 36 -5.74 -5.91 -7.00
CA GLN A 36 -5.80 -5.31 -5.69
C GLN A 36 -6.75 -4.11 -5.74
N PHE A 37 -7.56 -3.96 -4.70
CA PHE A 37 -8.42 -2.79 -4.52
C PHE A 37 -7.88 -1.87 -3.45
N ASN A 38 -7.97 -0.55 -3.68
CA ASN A 38 -7.73 0.48 -2.68
C ASN A 38 -9.04 1.15 -2.30
N MET A 39 -9.43 1.05 -1.03
CA MET A 39 -10.72 1.48 -0.54
C MET A 39 -10.65 2.76 0.32
N TYR A 40 -9.54 3.50 0.29
CA TYR A 40 -9.34 4.70 1.10
C TYR A 40 -10.48 5.72 0.98
N HIS A 41 -11.00 5.92 -0.22
CA HIS A 41 -12.13 6.82 -0.50
C HIS A 41 -13.49 6.11 -0.50
N GLY A 42 -13.53 4.84 -0.08
CA GLY A 42 -14.71 3.99 -0.17
C GLY A 42 -14.94 3.42 -1.58
N SER A 43 -15.94 2.57 -1.70
CA SER A 43 -16.31 1.91 -2.95
C SER A 43 -17.80 1.57 -2.98
N VAL A 44 -18.39 1.60 -4.16
CA VAL A 44 -19.77 1.13 -4.37
C VAL A 44 -19.94 -0.37 -4.08
N HIS A 45 -18.84 -1.14 -4.13
CA HIS A 45 -18.85 -2.57 -3.83
C HIS A 45 -18.83 -2.86 -2.32
N LEU A 46 -18.33 -1.93 -1.51
CA LEU A 46 -18.20 -2.04 -0.06
C LEU A 46 -18.84 -0.81 0.61
N PRO A 47 -20.17 -0.73 0.66
CA PRO A 47 -20.90 0.47 1.08
C PRO A 47 -20.95 0.67 2.60
N GLY A 48 -20.32 -0.20 3.39
CA GLY A 48 -20.29 -0.12 4.85
C GLY A 48 -19.76 1.23 5.34
N GLU A 49 -20.38 1.76 6.42
CA GLU A 49 -20.03 3.07 6.99
C GLU A 49 -19.00 2.99 8.12
N GLU A 50 -18.90 1.82 8.79
CA GLU A 50 -18.04 1.58 9.96
C GLU A 50 -17.24 0.28 9.83
N GLN A 51 -17.78 -0.71 9.11
CA GLN A 51 -17.15 -2.01 8.82
C GLN A 51 -17.64 -2.53 7.47
N TRP A 52 -16.96 -3.55 6.94
CA TRP A 52 -17.38 -4.23 5.71
C TRP A 52 -18.09 -5.55 6.03
N GLU A 53 -19.23 -5.74 5.39
CA GLU A 53 -20.05 -6.93 5.59
C GLU A 53 -19.59 -8.12 4.73
N TYR A 54 -19.73 -9.32 5.28
CA TYR A 54 -19.33 -10.56 4.60
C TYR A 54 -19.90 -10.69 3.19
N MET A 55 -21.20 -10.38 3.02
CA MET A 55 -21.86 -10.56 1.71
C MET A 55 -21.33 -9.61 0.64
N ASP A 56 -20.93 -8.41 1.01
CA ASP A 56 -20.38 -7.45 0.06
C ASP A 56 -18.96 -7.85 -0.36
N LEU A 57 -18.14 -8.27 0.59
CA LEU A 57 -16.81 -8.84 0.32
C LEU A 57 -16.89 -10.11 -0.53
N LEU A 58 -17.83 -11.00 -0.24
CA LEU A 58 -18.05 -12.22 -1.03
C LEU A 58 -18.48 -11.89 -2.46
N ARG A 59 -19.41 -10.95 -2.64
CA ARG A 59 -19.86 -10.51 -3.98
C ARG A 59 -18.74 -9.90 -4.78
N LEU A 60 -17.91 -9.05 -4.16
CA LEU A 60 -16.75 -8.45 -4.82
C LEU A 60 -15.77 -9.54 -5.28
N ARG A 61 -15.41 -10.50 -4.41
CA ARG A 61 -14.50 -11.59 -4.74
C ARG A 61 -15.07 -12.45 -5.89
N THR A 62 -16.33 -12.87 -5.79
CA THR A 62 -16.94 -13.72 -6.83
C THR A 62 -17.08 -12.99 -8.16
N ALA A 63 -17.38 -11.69 -8.16
CA ALA A 63 -17.40 -10.89 -9.39
C ALA A 63 -16.01 -10.84 -10.06
N CYS A 64 -14.94 -10.76 -9.28
CA CYS A 64 -13.57 -10.85 -9.81
C CYS A 64 -13.31 -12.23 -10.42
N GLU A 65 -13.69 -13.31 -9.74
CA GLU A 65 -13.51 -14.68 -10.21
C GLU A 65 -14.32 -14.97 -11.49
N ASP A 66 -15.57 -14.51 -11.56
CA ASP A 66 -16.43 -14.61 -12.75
C ASP A 66 -15.81 -13.85 -13.94
N ALA A 67 -15.10 -12.76 -13.66
CA ALA A 67 -14.32 -12.05 -14.68
C ALA A 67 -12.98 -12.76 -15.02
N GLY A 68 -12.62 -13.86 -14.37
CA GLY A 68 -11.35 -14.58 -14.56
C GLY A 68 -10.16 -13.91 -13.89
N LEU A 69 -10.40 -13.09 -12.86
CA LEU A 69 -9.40 -12.36 -12.07
C LEU A 69 -9.35 -12.91 -10.65
N ARG A 70 -8.24 -12.70 -9.95
CA ARG A 70 -8.04 -13.07 -8.54
C ARG A 70 -7.93 -11.81 -7.68
N LEU A 71 -8.81 -11.65 -6.72
CA LEU A 71 -8.70 -10.60 -5.70
C LEU A 71 -7.73 -11.05 -4.60
N ASN A 72 -6.51 -10.52 -4.61
CA ASN A 72 -5.47 -10.90 -3.65
C ASN A 72 -5.42 -10.01 -2.41
N ALA A 73 -5.72 -8.72 -2.57
CA ALA A 73 -5.69 -7.79 -1.46
C ALA A 73 -6.76 -6.73 -1.59
N ILE A 74 -7.25 -6.31 -0.44
CA ILE A 74 -7.92 -5.01 -0.28
C ILE A 74 -7.00 -4.16 0.59
N GLU A 75 -6.62 -3.01 0.06
CA GLU A 75 -5.79 -2.03 0.73
C GLU A 75 -6.64 -0.88 1.23
N ASN A 76 -6.36 -0.46 2.43
CA ASN A 76 -7.03 0.62 3.14
C ASN A 76 -8.52 0.40 3.38
N VAL A 77 -8.97 0.95 4.47
CA VAL A 77 -10.37 1.27 4.74
C VAL A 77 -10.53 2.79 4.77
N PRO A 78 -11.75 3.32 4.62
CA PRO A 78 -11.97 4.74 4.88
C PRO A 78 -11.44 5.11 6.26
N ILE A 79 -10.72 6.23 6.35
CA ILE A 79 -10.03 6.66 7.59
C ILE A 79 -10.99 6.75 8.79
N LYS A 80 -12.26 7.07 8.54
CA LYS A 80 -13.31 7.14 9.56
C LYS A 80 -13.54 5.82 10.31
N PHE A 81 -13.13 4.67 9.75
CA PHE A 81 -13.30 3.37 10.38
C PHE A 81 -12.36 3.16 11.57
N TYR A 82 -11.22 3.85 11.63
CA TYR A 82 -10.20 3.61 12.67
C TYR A 82 -9.45 4.87 13.16
N ILE A 83 -9.89 6.07 12.78
CA ILE A 83 -9.23 7.33 13.19
C ILE A 83 -9.22 7.52 14.72
N LYS A 84 -10.26 7.07 15.43
CA LYS A 84 -10.28 7.14 16.89
C LYS A 84 -9.24 6.20 17.51
N ALA A 85 -9.05 5.02 16.91
CA ALA A 85 -8.00 4.09 17.32
C ALA A 85 -6.61 4.66 17.08
N MET A 86 -6.38 5.30 15.92
CA MET A 86 -5.10 5.92 15.56
C MET A 86 -4.73 7.06 16.50
N LEU A 87 -5.71 7.86 16.94
CA LEU A 87 -5.51 9.03 17.81
C LEU A 87 -5.74 8.75 19.31
N GLY A 88 -6.12 7.53 19.69
CA GLY A 88 -6.40 7.18 21.08
C GLY A 88 -7.64 7.86 21.66
N LEU A 89 -8.63 8.18 20.82
CA LEU A 89 -9.83 8.93 21.21
C LEU A 89 -10.92 8.02 21.84
N PRO A 90 -11.87 8.61 22.59
CA PRO A 90 -13.06 7.87 23.07
C PRO A 90 -13.81 7.20 21.90
N GLY A 91 -14.20 5.93 22.09
CA GLY A 91 -14.81 5.09 21.07
C GLY A 91 -13.79 4.33 20.18
N ARG A 92 -12.50 4.36 20.51
CA ARG A 92 -11.47 3.58 19.82
C ARG A 92 -11.73 2.08 19.87
N ASP A 93 -12.25 1.57 21.00
CA ASP A 93 -12.47 0.14 21.19
C ASP A 93 -13.60 -0.38 20.29
N GLU A 94 -14.65 0.43 20.09
CA GLU A 94 -15.72 0.15 19.14
C GLU A 94 -15.18 0.09 17.68
N GLN A 95 -14.33 1.05 17.30
CA GLN A 95 -13.70 1.02 15.99
C GLN A 95 -12.78 -0.20 15.81
N ILE A 96 -12.07 -0.61 16.85
CA ILE A 96 -11.26 -1.83 16.85
C ILE A 96 -12.14 -3.06 16.66
N GLU A 97 -13.28 -3.15 17.33
CA GLU A 97 -14.24 -4.25 17.16
C GLU A 97 -14.79 -4.30 15.72
N HIS A 98 -15.15 -3.17 15.13
CA HIS A 98 -15.57 -3.08 13.73
C HIS A 98 -14.45 -3.53 12.77
N MET A 99 -13.19 -3.17 13.06
CA MET A 99 -12.05 -3.64 12.28
C MET A 99 -11.83 -5.15 12.41
N GLN A 100 -11.96 -5.69 13.60
CA GLN A 100 -11.92 -7.15 13.83
C GLN A 100 -13.02 -7.88 13.04
N ASN A 101 -14.22 -7.33 13.00
CA ASN A 101 -15.33 -7.89 12.21
C ASN A 101 -15.03 -7.81 10.70
N THR A 102 -14.46 -6.71 10.22
CA THR A 102 -14.01 -6.56 8.84
C THR A 102 -12.98 -7.64 8.48
N ILE A 103 -11.98 -7.86 9.33
CA ILE A 103 -10.93 -8.87 9.10
C ILE A 103 -11.53 -10.29 9.08
N ARG A 104 -12.42 -10.63 10.04
CA ARG A 104 -13.13 -11.92 10.04
C ARG A 104 -13.95 -12.12 8.76
N ASN A 105 -14.64 -11.08 8.31
CA ASN A 105 -15.44 -11.12 7.09
C ASN A 105 -14.57 -11.27 5.83
N MET A 106 -13.40 -10.64 5.78
CA MET A 106 -12.41 -10.84 4.70
C MET A 106 -11.93 -12.30 4.65
N GLY A 107 -11.54 -12.87 5.81
CA GLY A 107 -11.12 -14.26 5.90
C GLY A 107 -12.21 -15.23 5.46
N ARG A 108 -13.46 -15.05 5.92
CA ARG A 108 -14.62 -15.85 5.50
C ARG A 108 -14.93 -15.70 4.00
N ALA A 109 -14.75 -14.50 3.45
CA ALA A 109 -14.91 -14.24 2.03
C ALA A 109 -13.76 -14.79 1.17
N GLY A 110 -12.66 -15.25 1.77
CA GLY A 110 -11.50 -15.79 1.07
C GLY A 110 -10.56 -14.74 0.50
N ILE A 111 -10.57 -13.52 1.03
CA ILE A 111 -9.66 -12.42 0.65
C ILE A 111 -8.45 -12.47 1.58
N PRO A 112 -7.23 -12.79 1.06
CA PRO A 112 -6.13 -13.20 1.92
C PRO A 112 -5.32 -12.06 2.54
N ILE A 113 -5.33 -10.85 1.95
CA ILE A 113 -4.48 -9.75 2.41
C ILE A 113 -5.31 -8.49 2.66
N PHE A 114 -5.10 -7.89 3.84
CA PHE A 114 -5.57 -6.57 4.20
C PHE A 114 -4.38 -5.61 4.30
N GLY A 115 -4.27 -4.71 3.32
CA GLY A 115 -3.29 -3.61 3.34
C GLY A 115 -3.80 -2.46 4.19
N TYR A 116 -2.93 -1.87 5.01
CA TYR A 116 -3.28 -0.74 5.85
C TYR A 116 -2.10 0.21 6.04
N HIS A 117 -2.37 1.46 6.31
CA HIS A 117 -1.37 2.45 6.69
C HIS A 117 -1.64 3.00 8.10
N TRP A 118 -0.61 3.60 8.71
CA TRP A 118 -0.75 4.32 9.98
C TRP A 118 -0.54 5.84 9.82
N ALA A 119 -0.71 6.33 8.59
CA ALA A 119 -0.62 7.74 8.21
C ALA A 119 -1.96 8.44 8.49
N ILE A 120 -2.10 9.06 9.66
CA ILE A 120 -3.37 9.58 10.20
C ILE A 120 -4.06 10.55 9.24
N ASP A 121 -3.32 11.48 8.67
CA ASP A 121 -3.84 12.45 7.70
C ASP A 121 -3.62 12.03 6.23
N GLY A 122 -3.28 10.77 5.99
CA GLY A 122 -3.10 10.20 4.66
C GLY A 122 -1.85 10.71 3.92
N VAL A 123 -1.92 10.64 2.60
CA VAL A 123 -0.85 11.08 1.69
C VAL A 123 -0.90 12.59 1.50
N TRP A 124 0.26 13.24 1.67
CA TRP A 124 0.38 14.68 1.42
C TRP A 124 1.25 14.98 0.21
N ARG A 125 0.75 15.86 -0.66
CA ARG A 125 1.50 16.41 -1.79
C ARG A 125 1.33 17.93 -1.83
N THR A 126 2.41 18.64 -2.09
CA THR A 126 2.40 20.12 -2.23
C THR A 126 2.15 20.56 -3.67
N SER A 127 2.27 19.65 -4.63
CA SER A 127 1.93 19.90 -6.03
C SER A 127 1.31 18.65 -6.67
N SER A 128 0.33 18.85 -7.55
CA SER A 128 -0.25 17.82 -8.43
C SER A 128 0.06 18.03 -9.90
N THR A 129 0.87 19.05 -10.22
CA THR A 129 1.13 19.50 -11.61
C THR A 129 2.60 19.74 -11.91
N THR A 130 3.51 19.24 -11.06
CA THR A 130 4.96 19.28 -11.30
C THR A 130 5.28 18.57 -12.60
N LEU A 131 6.18 19.14 -13.41
CA LEU A 131 6.53 18.58 -14.71
C LEU A 131 7.61 17.50 -14.56
N ALA A 132 7.37 16.37 -15.19
CA ALA A 132 8.32 15.30 -15.42
C ALA A 132 8.71 15.24 -16.90
N ARG A 133 9.37 14.16 -17.32
CA ARG A 133 9.84 13.92 -18.68
C ARG A 133 8.74 14.19 -19.73
N GLY A 134 9.09 14.93 -20.77
CA GLY A 134 8.18 15.22 -21.88
C GLY A 134 6.98 16.08 -21.54
N GLY A 135 6.97 16.72 -20.37
CA GLY A 135 5.85 17.54 -19.91
C GLY A 135 4.72 16.74 -19.25
N ALA A 136 4.92 15.46 -18.92
CA ALA A 136 4.00 14.68 -18.09
C ALA A 136 3.87 15.35 -16.72
N LYS A 137 2.68 15.26 -16.11
CA LYS A 137 2.42 15.84 -14.79
C LYS A 137 2.58 14.76 -13.72
N VAL A 138 3.19 15.14 -12.61
CA VAL A 138 3.36 14.27 -11.45
C VAL A 138 3.02 15.01 -10.16
N THR A 139 2.71 14.27 -9.12
CA THR A 139 2.65 14.83 -7.77
C THR A 139 4.05 15.03 -7.20
N ALA A 140 4.20 15.99 -6.32
CA ALA A 140 5.46 16.32 -5.66
C ALA A 140 5.21 16.78 -4.22
N PHE A 141 6.25 16.66 -3.40
CA PHE A 141 6.24 17.10 -2.03
C PHE A 141 7.47 17.96 -1.72
N ASP A 142 7.24 19.06 -1.00
CA ASP A 142 8.28 19.92 -0.43
C ASP A 142 7.90 20.25 1.01
N TYR A 143 8.67 19.73 1.97
CA TYR A 143 8.39 19.93 3.39
C TYR A 143 8.43 21.40 3.82
N ALA A 144 9.25 22.21 3.16
CA ALA A 144 9.34 23.64 3.47
C ALA A 144 8.00 24.38 3.29
N GLU A 145 7.13 23.89 2.41
CA GLU A 145 5.80 24.49 2.16
C GLU A 145 4.77 24.13 3.24
N VAL A 146 4.98 23.03 3.99
CA VAL A 146 4.01 22.48 4.95
C VAL A 146 4.51 22.36 6.38
N GLN A 147 5.79 22.65 6.66
CA GLN A 147 6.37 22.53 8.00
C GLN A 147 5.65 23.38 9.07
N ASN A 148 4.98 24.45 8.66
CA ASN A 148 4.19 25.33 9.51
C ASN A 148 2.68 25.23 9.22
N ALA A 149 2.22 24.13 8.63
CA ALA A 149 0.79 23.94 8.37
C ALA A 149 -0.01 23.97 9.68
N PRO A 150 -1.24 24.53 9.67
CA PRO A 150 -2.12 24.49 10.83
C PRO A 150 -2.34 23.05 11.31
N LEU A 151 -2.65 22.87 12.58
CA LEU A 151 -3.02 21.57 13.12
C LEU A 151 -4.25 21.02 12.38
N THR A 152 -4.22 19.74 12.03
CA THR A 152 -5.37 19.03 11.45
C THR A 152 -6.32 18.50 12.53
N HIS A 153 -5.85 18.41 13.78
CA HIS A 153 -6.61 17.95 14.93
C HIS A 153 -6.57 19.01 16.06
N GLU A 154 -7.34 18.79 17.13
CA GLU A 154 -7.46 19.74 18.26
C GLU A 154 -6.12 20.04 18.95
N ARG A 155 -5.17 19.12 18.89
CA ARG A 155 -3.83 19.25 19.49
C ARG A 155 -2.78 18.47 18.68
N PRO A 156 -1.49 18.72 18.94
CA PRO A 156 -0.45 17.87 18.39
C PRO A 156 -0.44 16.48 19.07
N TYR A 157 0.09 15.48 18.33
CA TYR A 157 0.30 14.11 18.78
C TYR A 157 1.77 13.72 18.58
N SER A 158 2.41 13.29 19.66
CA SER A 158 3.82 12.92 19.65
C SER A 158 4.09 11.53 19.06
N ASP A 159 5.35 11.24 18.73
CA ASP A 159 5.80 9.90 18.31
C ASP A 159 5.38 8.83 19.33
N GLU A 160 5.59 9.08 20.63
CA GLU A 160 5.26 8.12 21.69
C GLU A 160 3.77 7.80 21.75
N GLU A 161 2.92 8.84 21.71
CA GLU A 161 1.46 8.65 21.69
C GLU A 161 1.01 7.84 20.48
N ILE A 162 1.55 8.13 19.28
CA ILE A 162 1.20 7.40 18.07
C ILE A 162 1.71 5.96 18.10
N TRP A 163 2.91 5.70 18.67
CA TRP A 163 3.40 4.35 18.90
C TRP A 163 2.57 3.57 19.92
N ASP A 164 2.11 4.19 20.99
CA ASP A 164 1.24 3.57 21.99
C ASP A 164 -0.12 3.18 21.37
N ASN A 165 -0.70 4.09 20.58
CA ASN A 165 -1.96 3.83 19.88
C ASN A 165 -1.80 2.72 18.83
N TYR A 166 -0.69 2.72 18.06
CA TYR A 166 -0.37 1.64 17.13
C TYR A 166 -0.24 0.29 17.84
N THR A 167 0.50 0.28 18.93
CA THR A 167 0.72 -0.94 19.74
C THR A 167 -0.62 -1.49 20.24
N TYR A 168 -1.46 -0.63 20.80
CA TYR A 168 -2.79 -1.01 21.27
C TYR A 168 -3.65 -1.60 20.17
N TYR A 169 -3.66 -0.95 19.00
CA TYR A 169 -4.43 -1.39 17.84
C TYR A 169 -3.93 -2.72 17.29
N ILE A 170 -2.64 -2.85 16.99
CA ILE A 170 -2.11 -4.06 16.35
C ILE A 170 -2.24 -5.29 17.25
N GLN A 171 -2.03 -5.13 18.57
CA GLN A 171 -2.20 -6.21 19.53
C GLN A 171 -3.66 -6.69 19.64
N ALA A 172 -4.62 -5.81 19.35
CA ALA A 172 -6.04 -6.17 19.37
C ALA A 172 -6.50 -6.86 18.08
N ILE A 173 -6.02 -6.44 16.91
CA ILE A 173 -6.50 -6.98 15.62
C ILE A 173 -5.70 -8.20 15.13
N LEU A 174 -4.43 -8.31 15.51
CA LEU A 174 -3.55 -9.36 14.98
C LEU A 174 -3.99 -10.79 15.34
N PRO A 175 -4.42 -11.11 16.58
CA PRO A 175 -4.96 -12.44 16.88
C PRO A 175 -6.18 -12.81 16.03
N VAL A 176 -7.01 -11.82 15.68
CA VAL A 176 -8.17 -12.02 14.81
C VAL A 176 -7.75 -12.28 13.37
N ALA A 177 -6.72 -11.60 12.90
CA ALA A 177 -6.14 -11.82 11.57
C ALA A 177 -5.54 -13.22 11.45
N GLU A 178 -4.84 -13.71 12.49
CA GLU A 178 -4.32 -15.08 12.57
C GLU A 178 -5.44 -16.11 12.50
N GLU A 179 -6.48 -15.94 13.32
CA GLU A 179 -7.65 -16.84 13.34
C GLU A 179 -8.37 -16.87 11.98
N ALA A 180 -8.51 -15.70 11.34
CA ALA A 180 -9.18 -15.55 10.06
C ALA A 180 -8.31 -15.98 8.86
N GLY A 181 -6.99 -16.20 9.06
CA GLY A 181 -6.04 -16.48 8.00
C GLY A 181 -5.80 -15.29 7.07
N VAL A 182 -5.96 -14.06 7.57
CA VAL A 182 -5.74 -12.82 6.83
C VAL A 182 -4.36 -12.25 7.17
N HIS A 183 -3.61 -11.83 6.16
CA HIS A 183 -2.32 -11.16 6.33
C HIS A 183 -2.52 -9.65 6.41
N LEU A 184 -1.98 -9.02 7.43
CA LEU A 184 -1.98 -7.57 7.63
C LEU A 184 -0.71 -6.98 7.01
N ALA A 185 -0.85 -6.18 5.96
CA ALA A 185 0.25 -5.60 5.20
C ALA A 185 0.37 -4.10 5.49
N LEU A 186 1.39 -3.70 6.25
CA LEU A 186 1.63 -2.32 6.67
C LEU A 186 2.34 -1.53 5.56
N HIS A 187 1.72 -0.42 5.14
CA HIS A 187 2.28 0.54 4.20
C HIS A 187 3.11 1.62 4.91
N PRO A 188 4.20 2.13 4.32
CA PRO A 188 4.94 3.28 4.83
C PRO A 188 4.12 4.56 4.95
N ASP A 189 4.60 5.50 5.78
CA ASP A 189 4.13 6.88 5.70
C ASP A 189 4.53 7.50 4.35
N ASP A 190 3.62 8.25 3.77
CA ASP A 190 3.84 9.00 2.53
C ASP A 190 3.29 10.44 2.69
N PRO A 191 4.18 11.43 2.82
CA PRO A 191 5.64 11.36 2.86
C PRO A 191 6.19 10.90 4.22
N PRO A 192 7.39 10.29 4.27
CA PRO A 192 8.01 9.76 5.48
C PRO A 192 8.77 10.83 6.27
N VAL A 193 8.08 11.91 6.63
CA VAL A 193 8.64 13.03 7.44
C VAL A 193 8.34 12.84 8.93
N PRO A 194 9.05 13.51 9.85
CA PRO A 194 8.84 13.34 11.29
C PRO A 194 7.41 13.65 11.74
N GLN A 195 6.81 14.70 11.19
CA GLN A 195 5.44 15.09 11.50
C GLN A 195 4.82 15.93 10.36
N LEU A 196 3.50 15.91 10.29
CA LEU A 196 2.70 16.83 9.45
C LEU A 196 1.57 17.42 10.28
N ALA A 197 1.37 18.74 10.17
CA ALA A 197 0.26 19.45 10.81
C ALA A 197 0.03 19.07 12.29
N GLY A 198 1.12 18.85 13.03
CA GLY A 198 1.12 18.49 14.45
C GLY A 198 0.99 17.00 14.76
N VAL A 199 0.85 16.13 13.76
CA VAL A 199 0.75 14.68 13.97
C VAL A 199 2.07 13.99 13.59
N ALA A 200 2.63 13.21 14.50
CA ALA A 200 3.82 12.41 14.25
C ALA A 200 3.54 11.29 13.25
N ARG A 201 4.53 11.02 12.38
CA ARG A 201 4.53 9.93 11.41
C ARG A 201 5.56 8.89 11.81
N ILE A 202 5.11 7.70 12.16
CA ILE A 202 6.00 6.70 12.78
C ILE A 202 6.51 5.65 11.81
N MET A 203 5.90 5.46 10.64
CA MET A 203 6.32 4.47 9.63
C MET A 203 7.24 5.12 8.58
N ARG A 204 8.35 5.76 9.06
CA ARG A 204 9.22 6.64 8.27
C ARG A 204 10.70 6.23 8.23
N SER A 205 11.06 5.09 8.77
CA SER A 205 12.45 4.62 8.75
C SER A 205 12.56 3.10 8.85
N PHE A 206 13.67 2.56 8.39
CA PHE A 206 13.93 1.13 8.47
C PHE A 206 13.82 0.59 9.91
N ASP A 207 14.38 1.31 10.89
CA ASP A 207 14.31 0.89 12.30
C ASP A 207 12.88 0.93 12.85
N ASN A 208 12.07 1.89 12.40
CA ASN A 208 10.68 1.96 12.81
C ASN A 208 9.88 0.77 12.27
N PHE A 209 10.15 0.30 11.06
CA PHE A 209 9.53 -0.91 10.53
C PHE A 209 9.98 -2.18 11.26
N LYS A 210 11.25 -2.29 11.64
CA LYS A 210 11.72 -3.38 12.52
C LYS A 210 10.95 -3.36 13.83
N ARG A 211 10.83 -2.19 14.48
CA ARG A 211 10.02 -2.02 15.70
C ARG A 211 8.57 -2.43 15.50
N ALA A 212 7.94 -2.04 14.40
CA ALA A 212 6.55 -2.42 14.09
C ALA A 212 6.40 -3.94 13.95
N MET A 213 7.35 -4.62 13.29
CA MET A 213 7.36 -6.08 13.15
C MET A 213 7.67 -6.81 14.46
N GLU A 214 8.45 -6.22 15.36
CA GLU A 214 8.68 -6.74 16.72
C GLU A 214 7.43 -6.63 17.60
N ILE A 215 6.70 -5.50 17.53
CA ILE A 215 5.44 -5.28 18.26
C ILE A 215 4.37 -6.26 17.78
N GLY A 216 4.20 -6.37 16.47
CA GLY A 216 3.26 -7.31 15.84
C GLY A 216 3.98 -8.56 15.35
N ASN A 217 4.65 -9.30 16.24
CA ASN A 217 5.45 -10.47 15.89
C ASN A 217 4.57 -11.68 15.52
N SER A 218 4.16 -11.76 14.26
CA SER A 218 3.30 -12.80 13.73
C SER A 218 3.62 -13.09 12.26
N PRO A 219 3.47 -14.33 11.77
CA PRO A 219 3.55 -14.61 10.34
C PRO A 219 2.45 -13.91 9.53
N ASN A 220 1.35 -13.52 10.16
CA ASN A 220 0.25 -12.79 9.53
C ASN A 220 0.44 -11.26 9.54
N HIS A 221 1.56 -10.75 10.04
CA HIS A 221 1.91 -9.34 10.02
C HIS A 221 3.17 -9.12 9.21
N GLY A 222 3.12 -8.23 8.23
CA GLY A 222 4.19 -7.91 7.31
C GLY A 222 3.93 -6.61 6.58
N LEU A 223 4.46 -6.47 5.37
CA LEU A 223 4.53 -5.21 4.65
C LEU A 223 3.76 -5.25 3.33
N ASP A 224 3.05 -4.19 3.06
CA ASP A 224 2.90 -3.59 1.76
C ASP A 224 4.17 -2.77 1.50
N PHE A 225 5.11 -3.33 0.74
CA PHE A 225 6.40 -2.70 0.52
C PHE A 225 6.31 -1.70 -0.64
N CYS A 226 5.98 -0.44 -0.33
CA CYS A 226 5.98 0.62 -1.33
C CYS A 226 7.40 1.09 -1.64
N VAL A 227 8.00 0.61 -2.72
CA VAL A 227 9.37 0.97 -3.14
C VAL A 227 9.55 2.47 -3.22
N GLY A 228 8.57 3.21 -3.75
CA GLY A 228 8.61 4.66 -3.82
C GLY A 228 8.69 5.32 -2.45
N SER A 229 7.84 4.95 -1.49
CA SER A 229 7.88 5.53 -0.14
C SER A 229 9.18 5.17 0.61
N TRP A 230 9.73 3.99 0.38
CA TRP A 230 11.07 3.63 0.88
C TRP A 230 12.16 4.47 0.21
N SER A 231 12.06 4.73 -1.10
CA SER A 231 12.97 5.61 -1.84
C SER A 231 12.87 7.08 -1.40
N GLU A 232 11.66 7.52 -0.99
CA GLU A 232 11.45 8.84 -0.38
C GLU A 232 12.20 9.01 0.95
N MET A 233 12.30 7.93 1.75
CA MET A 233 13.07 7.94 3.02
C MET A 233 14.57 8.10 2.73
N ASP A 234 15.12 7.16 1.97
CA ASP A 234 16.51 7.08 1.56
C ASP A 234 16.65 5.97 0.51
N ALA A 235 17.10 6.30 -0.69
CA ALA A 235 17.27 5.32 -1.77
C ALA A 235 18.23 4.18 -1.39
N ASP A 236 19.26 4.46 -0.59
CA ASP A 236 20.29 3.48 -0.20
C ASP A 236 19.75 2.40 0.75
N VAL A 237 18.65 2.65 1.46
CA VAL A 237 18.05 1.66 2.39
C VAL A 237 17.10 0.68 1.72
N VAL A 238 16.67 0.93 0.48
CA VAL A 238 15.64 0.13 -0.20
C VAL A 238 16.07 -1.34 -0.37
N LEU A 239 17.22 -1.58 -0.99
CA LEU A 239 17.71 -2.95 -1.22
C LEU A 239 18.03 -3.69 0.09
N PRO A 240 18.71 -3.07 1.09
CA PRO A 240 18.86 -3.66 2.42
C PRO A 240 17.53 -4.02 3.10
N ALA A 241 16.52 -3.15 3.03
CA ALA A 241 15.20 -3.42 3.60
C ALA A 241 14.49 -4.58 2.91
N ILE A 242 14.55 -4.65 1.56
CA ILE A 242 14.02 -5.80 0.81
C ILE A 242 14.67 -7.10 1.29
N ARG A 243 16.01 -7.15 1.34
CA ARG A 243 16.73 -8.36 1.80
C ARG A 243 16.32 -8.75 3.21
N HIS A 244 16.19 -7.78 4.10
CA HIS A 244 15.82 -8.04 5.49
C HIS A 244 14.40 -8.59 5.64
N PHE A 245 13.40 -7.94 5.04
CA PHE A 245 12.01 -8.32 5.23
C PHE A 245 11.57 -9.48 4.33
N ALA A 246 12.02 -9.54 3.08
CA ALA A 246 11.64 -10.61 2.17
C ALA A 246 12.20 -11.97 2.61
N SER A 247 13.47 -12.02 3.09
CA SER A 247 14.06 -13.27 3.61
C SER A 247 13.35 -13.83 4.85
N GLN A 248 12.56 -13.02 5.54
CA GLN A 248 11.73 -13.43 6.67
C GLN A 248 10.27 -13.71 6.27
N GLY A 249 9.93 -13.63 4.98
CA GLY A 249 8.55 -13.76 4.50
C GLY A 249 7.62 -12.61 4.93
N LYS A 250 8.19 -11.44 5.22
CA LYS A 250 7.46 -10.27 5.74
C LYS A 250 7.00 -9.28 4.67
N ILE A 251 7.26 -9.53 3.40
CA ILE A 251 6.71 -8.72 2.30
C ILE A 251 5.57 -9.51 1.65
N PHE A 252 4.35 -9.02 1.71
CA PHE A 252 3.18 -9.70 1.15
C PHE A 252 2.88 -9.24 -0.27
N TYR A 253 3.05 -7.95 -0.55
CA TYR A 253 2.98 -7.38 -1.89
C TYR A 253 3.81 -6.10 -1.99
N VAL A 254 3.98 -5.60 -3.20
CA VAL A 254 4.89 -4.51 -3.50
C VAL A 254 4.21 -3.47 -4.39
N HIS A 255 4.23 -2.21 -3.95
CA HIS A 255 4.03 -1.06 -4.83
C HIS A 255 5.34 -0.75 -5.54
N PHE A 256 5.39 -1.09 -6.82
CA PHE A 256 6.60 -1.02 -7.64
C PHE A 256 6.65 0.28 -8.42
N ARG A 257 6.90 1.38 -7.72
CA ARG A 257 7.10 2.74 -8.23
C ARG A 257 8.40 3.34 -7.72
N ASP A 258 8.84 4.43 -8.28
CA ASP A 258 9.99 5.19 -7.80
C ASP A 258 9.72 6.69 -7.83
N VAL A 259 10.54 7.45 -7.11
CA VAL A 259 10.51 8.90 -7.02
C VAL A 259 11.87 9.48 -7.39
N LEU A 260 11.92 10.78 -7.70
CA LEU A 260 13.15 11.52 -7.88
C LEU A 260 13.33 12.50 -6.72
N GLY A 261 14.45 12.36 -6.00
CA GLY A 261 14.72 13.03 -4.73
C GLY A 261 14.24 12.23 -3.52
N THR A 262 14.53 12.72 -2.34
CA THR A 262 14.15 12.15 -1.03
C THR A 262 13.61 13.26 -0.15
N VAL A 263 12.98 12.92 0.99
CA VAL A 263 12.63 13.96 1.96
C VAL A 263 13.87 14.81 2.29
N PRO A 264 13.72 16.13 2.41
CA PRO A 264 12.47 16.88 2.56
C PRO A 264 11.77 17.25 1.24
N LYS A 265 12.30 16.88 0.05
CA LYS A 265 11.73 17.27 -1.23
C LYS A 265 11.92 16.20 -2.29
N PHE A 266 10.80 15.75 -2.89
CA PHE A 266 10.80 14.76 -3.96
C PHE A 266 9.62 14.98 -4.92
N ARG A 267 9.64 14.32 -6.06
CA ARG A 267 8.52 14.19 -6.99
C ARG A 267 8.36 12.75 -7.46
N GLU A 268 7.16 12.39 -7.87
CA GLU A 268 6.93 11.11 -8.57
C GLU A 268 7.70 11.08 -9.89
N ALA A 269 8.01 9.88 -10.36
CA ALA A 269 8.80 9.67 -11.57
C ALA A 269 8.19 8.58 -12.45
N PHE A 270 8.59 8.53 -13.73
CA PHE A 270 8.41 7.29 -14.48
C PHE A 270 9.25 6.18 -13.85
N ILE A 271 8.77 4.95 -13.94
CA ILE A 271 9.41 3.77 -13.35
C ILE A 271 10.89 3.59 -13.72
N ASN A 272 11.33 4.23 -14.78
CA ASN A 272 12.70 4.21 -15.29
C ASN A 272 13.43 5.57 -15.20
N GLU A 273 13.00 6.44 -14.28
CA GLU A 273 13.54 7.82 -14.17
C GLU A 273 13.82 8.24 -12.72
N GLY A 274 13.54 7.40 -11.74
CA GLY A 274 13.66 7.73 -10.32
C GLY A 274 15.06 7.58 -9.75
N ASN A 275 15.14 7.43 -8.43
CA ASN A 275 16.39 7.29 -7.68
C ASN A 275 17.05 5.91 -7.86
N LEU A 276 16.27 4.88 -8.20
CA LEU A 276 16.66 3.47 -8.13
C LEU A 276 16.87 2.85 -9.51
N ASP A 277 17.75 1.87 -9.58
CA ASP A 277 17.71 0.87 -10.64
C ASP A 277 16.61 -0.14 -10.34
N MET A 278 15.44 0.03 -10.97
CA MET A 278 14.27 -0.79 -10.72
C MET A 278 14.47 -2.26 -11.15
N PHE A 279 15.40 -2.54 -12.07
CA PHE A 279 15.76 -3.93 -12.37
C PHE A 279 16.50 -4.60 -11.20
N GLU A 280 17.43 -3.90 -10.56
CA GLU A 280 18.10 -4.41 -9.34
C GLU A 280 17.13 -4.56 -8.16
N VAL A 281 16.09 -3.69 -8.06
CA VAL A 281 15.01 -3.86 -7.09
C VAL A 281 14.24 -5.17 -7.34
N MET A 282 13.80 -5.41 -8.59
CA MET A 282 13.08 -6.64 -8.97
C MET A 282 13.92 -7.89 -8.71
N LYS A 283 15.19 -7.85 -9.07
CA LYS A 283 16.16 -8.93 -8.87
C LYS A 283 16.37 -9.20 -7.37
N THR A 284 16.55 -8.15 -6.56
CA THR A 284 16.74 -8.28 -5.12
C THR A 284 15.50 -8.91 -4.45
N LEU A 285 14.28 -8.53 -4.85
CA LEU A 285 13.05 -9.17 -4.38
C LEU A 285 13.07 -10.68 -4.67
N LYS A 286 13.38 -11.05 -5.91
CA LYS A 286 13.46 -12.47 -6.34
C LYS A 286 14.52 -13.25 -5.56
N GLU A 287 15.74 -12.73 -5.48
CA GLU A 287 16.87 -13.35 -4.79
C GLU A 287 16.63 -13.49 -3.27
N SER A 288 15.83 -12.59 -2.69
CA SER A 288 15.46 -12.62 -1.27
C SER A 288 14.26 -13.54 -0.97
N GLY A 289 13.73 -14.25 -1.98
CA GLY A 289 12.65 -15.22 -1.81
C GLY A 289 11.23 -14.63 -1.83
N PHE A 290 11.06 -13.38 -2.28
CA PHE A 290 9.72 -12.80 -2.43
C PHE A 290 8.93 -13.54 -3.53
N ASN A 291 7.72 -13.96 -3.22
CA ASN A 291 6.82 -14.72 -4.09
C ASN A 291 5.38 -14.13 -4.13
N GLY A 292 5.22 -12.89 -3.67
CA GLY A 292 3.97 -12.15 -3.73
C GLY A 292 3.69 -11.56 -5.11
N PHE A 293 2.86 -10.54 -5.14
CA PHE A 293 2.56 -9.78 -6.35
C PHE A 293 3.10 -8.35 -6.27
N LEU A 294 3.37 -7.79 -7.46
CA LEU A 294 3.82 -6.41 -7.62
C LEU A 294 2.77 -5.68 -8.46
N LEU A 295 2.48 -4.46 -8.09
CA LEU A 295 1.61 -3.57 -8.85
C LEU A 295 2.27 -2.19 -9.01
N ASP A 296 1.88 -1.47 -10.04
CA ASP A 296 2.14 -0.05 -10.14
C ASP A 296 1.29 0.69 -9.09
N ASP A 297 1.74 1.87 -8.71
CA ASP A 297 1.02 2.68 -7.72
C ASP A 297 0.80 4.10 -8.27
N HIS A 298 1.60 5.07 -7.86
CA HIS A 298 1.56 6.40 -8.46
C HIS A 298 2.29 6.39 -9.81
N VAL A 299 1.62 6.85 -10.85
CA VAL A 299 2.19 6.96 -12.20
C VAL A 299 2.08 8.38 -12.73
N PRO A 300 3.03 8.86 -13.56
CA PRO A 300 2.92 10.17 -14.20
C PRO A 300 1.67 10.27 -15.07
N MET A 301 0.99 11.41 -15.05
CA MET A 301 -0.13 11.68 -15.94
C MET A 301 0.41 12.06 -17.33
N MET A 302 0.29 11.17 -18.30
CA MET A 302 0.67 11.42 -19.70
C MET A 302 -0.42 12.22 -20.44
N SER A 303 -0.06 12.81 -21.57
CA SER A 303 -1.01 13.56 -22.39
C SER A 303 -2.15 12.67 -22.91
N ASN A 304 -3.37 13.17 -22.83
CA ASN A 304 -4.60 12.45 -23.25
C ASN A 304 -4.80 11.10 -22.55
N ASP A 305 -4.34 10.98 -21.30
CA ASP A 305 -4.58 9.80 -20.49
C ASP A 305 -5.99 9.80 -19.88
N SER A 306 -6.45 8.63 -19.44
CA SER A 306 -7.72 8.48 -18.72
C SER A 306 -7.62 9.05 -17.29
N GLY A 307 -8.74 9.18 -16.60
CA GLY A 307 -8.77 9.61 -15.20
C GLY A 307 -8.03 8.64 -14.26
N TRP A 308 -7.90 7.36 -14.64
CA TRP A 308 -7.11 6.35 -13.90
C TRP A 308 -5.69 6.18 -14.45
N ASN A 309 -5.28 6.99 -15.44
CA ASN A 309 -3.95 6.98 -16.07
C ASN A 309 -3.61 5.66 -16.78
N ASN A 310 -4.53 5.10 -17.55
CA ASN A 310 -4.37 3.79 -18.23
C ASN A 310 -3.09 3.70 -19.09
N ARG A 311 -2.72 4.78 -19.80
CA ARG A 311 -1.50 4.79 -20.63
C ARG A 311 -0.24 4.67 -19.80
N SER A 312 -0.17 5.44 -18.72
CA SER A 312 0.96 5.44 -17.80
C SER A 312 1.08 4.13 -17.07
N ARG A 313 -0.04 3.56 -16.63
CA ARG A 313 -0.09 2.24 -15.99
C ARG A 313 0.32 1.14 -16.95
N ALA A 314 -0.16 1.16 -18.21
CA ALA A 314 0.26 0.20 -19.22
C ALA A 314 1.77 0.29 -19.52
N PHE A 315 2.33 1.51 -19.51
CA PHE A 315 3.77 1.72 -19.66
C PHE A 315 4.54 1.12 -18.48
N ALA A 316 4.12 1.40 -17.24
CA ALA A 316 4.77 0.88 -16.03
C ALA A 316 4.69 -0.65 -15.97
N LEU A 317 3.49 -1.22 -16.11
CA LEU A 317 3.28 -2.68 -16.07
C LEU A 317 3.98 -3.40 -17.22
N GLY A 318 4.07 -2.78 -18.40
CA GLY A 318 4.85 -3.33 -19.51
C GLY A 318 6.35 -3.42 -19.21
N GLN A 319 6.94 -2.40 -18.57
CA GLN A 319 8.32 -2.46 -18.11
C GLN A 319 8.53 -3.49 -16.99
N MET A 320 7.62 -3.52 -16.01
CA MET A 320 7.65 -4.52 -14.93
C MET A 320 7.58 -5.95 -15.49
N SER A 321 6.76 -6.19 -16.53
CA SER A 321 6.67 -7.50 -17.19
C SER A 321 7.99 -7.94 -17.80
N VAL A 322 8.69 -7.02 -18.50
CA VAL A 322 10.01 -7.32 -19.05
C VAL A 322 11.04 -7.61 -17.97
N MET A 323 11.07 -6.81 -16.90
CA MET A 323 11.98 -7.02 -15.76
C MET A 323 11.71 -8.38 -15.10
N LEU A 324 10.43 -8.71 -14.87
CA LEU A 324 10.01 -9.99 -14.29
C LEU A 324 10.44 -11.18 -15.14
N ASP A 325 10.25 -11.10 -16.45
CA ASP A 325 10.71 -12.14 -17.39
C ASP A 325 12.23 -12.31 -17.34
N MET A 326 12.98 -11.22 -17.26
CA MET A 326 14.44 -11.26 -17.19
C MET A 326 14.94 -11.94 -15.91
N VAL A 327 14.38 -11.59 -14.75
CA VAL A 327 14.80 -12.21 -13.47
C VAL A 327 14.33 -13.65 -13.32
N ASN A 328 13.32 -14.09 -14.06
CA ASN A 328 12.87 -15.49 -14.06
C ASN A 328 13.65 -16.39 -15.01
N ARG A 329 14.42 -15.82 -15.97
CA ARG A 329 15.28 -16.59 -16.90
C ARG A 329 16.68 -16.84 -16.36
N ASN A 330 17.10 -16.04 -15.38
CA ASN A 330 18.40 -16.15 -14.71
C ASN A 330 18.26 -16.97 -13.42
#